data_d5de7917b05ee99c38fa65a05983f439
#
_entry.id   d5de7917b05ee99c38fa65a05983f439
#
_cell.length_a   1.000
_cell.length_b   1.000
_cell.length_c   1.000
_cell.angle_alpha   90.00
_cell.angle_beta   90.00
_cell.angle_gamma   90.00
#
_symmetry.space_group_name_H-M   'P 1'
#
loop_
_entity.id
_entity.type
_entity.pdbx_description
1 polymer ?
#
loop_
_entity_poly.entity_id
_entity_poly.type
_entity_poly.pdbx_seq_one_letter_code
_entity_poly.pdbx_strand_id
1 'polypeptide(L)'
;MTAIQAIEIQRLCKKYGSFEALKGIDLEVHTGEIFGFLGPNGAGKSTTIRILLDEIRATAGTARLLGLDSHHDAVAIHRRLGYLPSDLALYPTMTGMQTLRFFARLREGIDWSYVEVLRQRFDANLDKRVGELSSGNRQKVGLIAALMHKPELIIMDEPNAGLDPLVQHEFHQVLREVTAEGRTVFLSSHTLSEVQEVADRVAIIRAGSLVAVESVADLRAVRRVDLVLDRNADPCDFDGVPGAHDVTVTGARVSLAFDGELGTLLDSLADYRIVDMTAHDADLEEVFLAYYREQS
;
A
#
# COMPACT_ATOMS: atom_id res chain seq x y z
N MET A 1 7.19 13.58 21.42
CA MET A 1 7.14 12.13 21.72
C MET A 1 7.49 11.43 20.42
N THR A 2 8.56 10.65 20.38
CA THR A 2 8.92 9.86 19.20
C THR A 2 7.78 8.86 18.94
N ALA A 3 7.23 8.85 17.72
CA ALA A 3 6.21 7.88 17.34
C ALA A 3 6.78 6.46 17.55
N ILE A 4 6.00 5.58 18.16
CA ILE A 4 6.40 4.18 18.32
C ILE A 4 6.36 3.53 16.93
N GLN A 5 7.45 2.85 16.56
CA GLN A 5 7.57 2.20 15.25
C GLN A 5 7.06 0.77 15.32
N ALA A 6 6.15 0.41 14.41
CA ALA A 6 5.69 -0.96 14.24
C ALA A 6 6.66 -1.78 13.40
N ILE A 7 7.28 -1.15 12.38
CA ILE A 7 8.36 -1.74 11.58
C ILE A 7 9.49 -0.73 11.48
N GLU A 8 10.73 -1.19 11.69
CA GLU A 8 11.96 -0.42 11.52
C GLU A 8 12.94 -1.25 10.69
N ILE A 9 13.38 -0.71 9.57
CA ILE A 9 14.34 -1.32 8.66
C ILE A 9 15.53 -0.37 8.53
N GLN A 10 16.75 -0.88 8.74
CA GLN A 10 17.98 -0.09 8.65
C GLN A 10 18.95 -0.75 7.70
N ARG A 11 19.28 -0.07 6.59
CA ARG A 11 20.23 -0.46 5.56
C ARG A 11 20.08 -1.92 5.13
N LEU A 12 18.85 -2.37 4.92
CA LEU A 12 18.53 -3.76 4.63
C LEU A 12 18.97 -4.14 3.23
N CYS A 13 19.88 -5.11 3.15
CA CYS A 13 20.40 -5.63 1.90
C CYS A 13 20.05 -7.11 1.72
N LYS A 14 19.78 -7.52 0.48
CA LYS A 14 19.64 -8.93 0.11
C LYS A 14 20.29 -9.22 -1.23
N LYS A 15 21.20 -10.20 -1.24
CA LYS A 15 21.83 -10.72 -2.45
C LYS A 15 21.49 -12.20 -2.65
N TYR A 16 21.24 -12.57 -3.89
CA TYR A 16 21.10 -13.94 -4.36
C TYR A 16 22.19 -14.18 -5.40
N GLY A 17 23.33 -14.74 -4.96
CA GLY A 17 24.53 -14.79 -5.80
C GLY A 17 25.01 -13.39 -6.19
N SER A 18 25.05 -13.09 -7.48
CA SER A 18 25.40 -11.76 -8.01
C SER A 18 24.23 -10.79 -8.09
N PHE A 19 22.99 -11.26 -7.95
CA PHE A 19 21.79 -10.41 -8.04
C PHE A 19 21.50 -9.74 -6.70
N GLU A 20 21.46 -8.41 -6.68
CA GLU A 20 21.09 -7.60 -5.52
C GLU A 20 19.59 -7.32 -5.53
N ALA A 21 18.82 -8.05 -4.74
CA ALA A 21 17.39 -7.88 -4.61
C ALA A 21 17.00 -6.70 -3.71
N LEU A 22 17.82 -6.36 -2.70
CA LEU A 22 17.70 -5.16 -1.88
C LEU A 22 19.07 -4.51 -1.71
N LYS A 23 19.12 -3.17 -1.85
CA LYS A 23 20.35 -2.38 -1.96
C LYS A 23 20.56 -1.41 -0.79
N GLY A 24 20.16 -1.79 0.42
CA GLY A 24 20.31 -0.96 1.61
C GLY A 24 19.10 -0.04 1.82
N ILE A 25 17.90 -0.61 1.91
CA ILE A 25 16.69 0.16 2.18
C ILE A 25 16.59 0.54 3.66
N ASP A 26 16.12 1.76 3.93
CA ASP A 26 15.78 2.29 5.24
C ASP A 26 14.28 2.61 5.24
N LEU A 27 13.51 2.09 6.20
CA LEU A 27 12.06 2.26 6.23
C LEU A 27 11.54 2.26 7.66
N GLU A 28 10.62 3.17 7.95
CA GLU A 28 9.90 3.27 9.22
C GLU A 28 8.39 3.26 8.99
N VAL A 29 7.70 2.36 9.71
CA VAL A 29 6.24 2.30 9.75
C VAL A 29 5.78 2.57 11.17
N HIS A 30 4.89 3.53 11.33
CA HIS A 30 4.39 3.93 12.64
C HIS A 30 3.28 3.00 13.14
N THR A 31 3.09 2.91 14.45
CA THR A 31 1.95 2.17 15.01
C THR A 31 0.64 2.88 14.68
N GLY A 32 -0.38 2.09 14.30
CA GLY A 32 -1.72 2.61 14.06
C GLY A 32 -1.91 3.24 12.67
N GLU A 33 -0.99 3.00 11.71
CA GLU A 33 -1.17 3.45 10.33
C GLU A 33 -1.39 2.27 9.37
N ILE A 34 -2.00 2.56 8.24
CA ILE A 34 -2.01 1.68 7.06
C ILE A 34 -0.87 2.15 6.15
N PHE A 35 0.16 1.32 6.03
CA PHE A 35 1.33 1.62 5.23
C PHE A 35 1.37 0.80 3.94
N GLY A 36 1.41 1.49 2.79
CA GLY A 36 1.53 0.89 1.47
C GLY A 36 2.99 0.69 1.06
N PHE A 37 3.32 -0.47 0.50
CA PHE A 37 4.63 -0.78 -0.05
C PHE A 37 4.50 -1.07 -1.54
N LEU A 38 4.70 -0.05 -2.36
CA LEU A 38 4.36 -0.03 -3.77
C LEU A 38 5.60 -0.28 -4.64
N GLY A 39 5.42 -1.04 -5.71
CA GLY A 39 6.47 -1.22 -6.72
C GLY A 39 6.14 -2.31 -7.72
N PRO A 40 6.79 -2.32 -8.89
CA PRO A 40 6.57 -3.34 -9.91
C PRO A 40 6.98 -4.74 -9.45
N ASN A 41 6.60 -5.75 -10.22
CA ASN A 41 7.05 -7.11 -9.98
C ASN A 41 8.58 -7.19 -10.07
N GLY A 42 9.20 -7.89 -9.10
CA GLY A 42 10.67 -7.98 -8.99
C GLY A 42 11.34 -6.77 -8.34
N ALA A 43 10.61 -5.74 -7.88
CA ALA A 43 11.20 -4.57 -7.23
C ALA A 43 11.85 -4.86 -5.87
N GLY A 44 11.49 -5.97 -5.20
CA GLY A 44 12.00 -6.33 -3.88
C GLY A 44 10.94 -6.44 -2.78
N LYS A 45 9.64 -6.19 -3.09
CA LYS A 45 8.53 -6.20 -2.12
C LYS A 45 8.46 -7.49 -1.31
N SER A 46 8.22 -8.62 -1.97
CA SER A 46 8.12 -9.92 -1.29
C SER A 46 9.45 -10.36 -0.65
N THR A 47 10.59 -9.92 -1.18
CA THR A 47 11.89 -10.14 -0.53
C THR A 47 11.96 -9.42 0.81
N THR A 48 11.52 -8.17 0.88
CA THR A 48 11.44 -7.40 2.12
C THR A 48 10.51 -8.08 3.11
N ILE A 49 9.28 -8.41 2.70
CA ILE A 49 8.30 -9.11 3.54
C ILE A 49 8.86 -10.43 4.10
N ARG A 50 9.49 -11.26 3.27
CA ARG A 50 10.10 -12.52 3.70
C ARG A 50 11.22 -12.34 4.73
N ILE A 51 11.98 -11.25 4.65
CA ILE A 51 12.99 -10.94 5.68
C ILE A 51 12.31 -10.50 6.98
N LEU A 52 11.28 -9.66 6.91
CA LEU A 52 10.51 -9.23 8.08
C LEU A 52 9.90 -10.43 8.82
N LEU A 53 9.48 -11.47 8.09
CA LEU A 53 8.89 -12.70 8.62
C LEU A 53 9.91 -13.78 9.01
N ASP A 54 11.22 -13.50 8.88
CA ASP A 54 12.30 -14.48 9.09
C ASP A 54 12.22 -15.73 8.21
N GLU A 55 11.51 -15.66 7.08
CA GLU A 55 11.49 -16.74 6.08
C GLU A 55 12.84 -16.84 5.33
N ILE A 56 13.51 -15.72 5.14
CA ILE A 56 14.85 -15.62 4.55
C ILE A 56 15.70 -14.61 5.33
N ARG A 57 17.02 -14.83 5.35
CA ARG A 57 17.98 -13.94 6.02
C ARG A 57 18.36 -12.75 5.15
N ALA A 58 18.47 -11.59 5.76
CA ALA A 58 19.16 -10.45 5.15
C ALA A 58 20.65 -10.79 4.89
N THR A 59 21.24 -10.16 3.87
CA THR A 59 22.70 -10.22 3.66
C THR A 59 23.42 -9.21 4.54
N ALA A 60 22.82 -8.05 4.79
CA ALA A 60 23.29 -7.02 5.71
C ALA A 60 22.11 -6.13 6.14
N GLY A 61 22.33 -5.29 7.15
CA GLY A 61 21.29 -4.44 7.73
C GLY A 61 20.47 -5.17 8.79
N THR A 62 19.50 -4.47 9.36
CA THR A 62 18.61 -4.98 10.41
C THR A 62 17.16 -4.68 10.11
N ALA A 63 16.27 -5.51 10.66
CA ALA A 63 14.83 -5.28 10.63
C ALA A 63 14.24 -5.58 12.02
N ARG A 64 13.36 -4.70 12.49
CA ARG A 64 12.64 -4.87 13.74
C ARG A 64 11.14 -4.75 13.52
N LEU A 65 10.37 -5.56 14.22
CA LEU A 65 8.91 -5.50 14.25
C LEU A 65 8.44 -5.40 15.69
N LEU A 66 7.57 -4.42 15.96
CA LEU A 66 7.05 -4.16 17.31
C LEU A 66 8.16 -4.00 18.36
N GLY A 67 9.30 -3.41 17.97
CA GLY A 67 10.50 -3.21 18.79
C GLY A 67 11.40 -4.43 18.96
N LEU A 68 11.01 -5.60 18.41
CA LEU A 68 11.73 -6.89 18.50
C LEU A 68 12.56 -7.13 17.24
N ASP A 69 13.69 -7.82 17.37
CA ASP A 69 14.52 -8.19 16.22
C ASP A 69 13.82 -9.26 15.36
N SER A 70 13.68 -9.01 14.05
CA SER A 70 12.90 -9.88 13.15
C SER A 70 13.41 -11.31 13.11
N HIS A 71 14.71 -11.52 13.40
CA HIS A 71 15.31 -12.84 13.40
C HIS A 71 15.36 -13.48 14.79
N HIS A 72 15.95 -12.78 15.77
CA HIS A 72 16.18 -13.38 17.09
C HIS A 72 14.87 -13.59 17.85
N ASP A 73 13.88 -12.75 17.63
CA ASP A 73 12.59 -12.75 18.33
C ASP A 73 11.42 -13.23 17.46
N ALA A 74 11.69 -13.92 16.34
CA ALA A 74 10.70 -14.29 15.33
C ALA A 74 9.45 -14.96 15.92
N VAL A 75 9.61 -15.88 16.89
CA VAL A 75 8.47 -16.56 17.54
C VAL A 75 7.58 -15.59 18.32
N ALA A 76 8.18 -14.63 19.04
CA ALA A 76 7.44 -13.62 19.78
C ALA A 76 6.69 -12.67 18.85
N ILE A 77 7.33 -12.29 17.74
CA ILE A 77 6.73 -11.47 16.68
C ILE A 77 5.54 -12.19 16.05
N HIS A 78 5.71 -13.43 15.63
CA HIS A 78 4.66 -14.20 14.94
C HIS A 78 3.42 -14.44 15.80
N ARG A 79 3.52 -14.41 17.13
CA ARG A 79 2.35 -14.47 18.01
C ARG A 79 1.48 -13.21 17.93
N ARG A 80 2.08 -12.08 17.59
CA ARG A 80 1.47 -10.74 17.53
C ARG A 80 1.20 -10.29 16.10
N LEU A 81 1.55 -11.12 15.10
CA LEU A 81 1.51 -10.83 13.69
C LEU A 81 0.39 -11.59 12.97
N GLY A 82 -0.33 -10.91 12.10
CA GLY A 82 -1.17 -11.50 11.06
C GLY A 82 -0.46 -11.43 9.71
N TYR A 83 -0.46 -12.52 8.94
CA TYR A 83 0.19 -12.54 7.64
C TYR A 83 -0.72 -13.13 6.56
N LEU A 84 -0.79 -12.45 5.42
CA LEU A 84 -1.40 -12.92 4.19
C LEU A 84 -0.35 -12.94 3.08
N PRO A 85 0.10 -14.11 2.61
CA PRO A 85 1.02 -14.22 1.48
C PRO A 85 0.30 -13.97 0.14
N SER A 86 1.04 -13.49 -0.87
CA SER A 86 0.54 -13.36 -2.24
C SER A 86 0.21 -14.71 -2.90
N ASP A 87 0.98 -15.75 -2.57
CA ASP A 87 0.70 -17.14 -2.97
C ASP A 87 0.17 -17.93 -1.77
N LEU A 88 -1.15 -17.90 -1.64
CA LEU A 88 -1.84 -18.50 -0.49
C LEU A 88 -1.97 -20.01 -0.65
N ALA A 89 -1.03 -20.75 -0.07
CA ALA A 89 -1.04 -22.20 -0.01
C ALA A 89 -1.87 -22.72 1.18
N LEU A 90 -3.09 -23.15 0.91
CA LEU A 90 -4.00 -23.79 1.90
C LEU A 90 -4.16 -25.29 1.59
N TYR A 91 -4.53 -26.08 2.59
CA TYR A 91 -4.76 -27.51 2.42
C TYR A 91 -6.03 -27.78 1.59
N PRO A 92 -5.91 -28.35 0.37
CA PRO A 92 -7.05 -28.48 -0.56
C PRO A 92 -8.18 -29.39 -0.04
N THR A 93 -7.86 -30.33 0.83
CA THR A 93 -8.80 -31.29 1.39
C THR A 93 -9.61 -30.78 2.59
N MET A 94 -9.17 -29.68 3.21
CA MET A 94 -9.88 -29.04 4.31
C MET A 94 -10.96 -28.10 3.78
N THR A 95 -12.06 -27.94 4.53
CA THR A 95 -13.00 -26.85 4.27
C THR A 95 -12.42 -25.51 4.73
N GLY A 96 -12.97 -24.37 4.28
CA GLY A 96 -12.58 -23.05 4.77
C GLY A 96 -12.63 -22.98 6.30
N MET A 97 -13.73 -23.46 6.91
CA MET A 97 -13.89 -23.50 8.37
C MET A 97 -12.85 -24.40 9.06
N GLN A 98 -12.56 -25.58 8.48
CA GLN A 98 -11.51 -26.46 9.02
C GLN A 98 -10.13 -25.80 8.97
N THR A 99 -9.84 -25.07 7.90
CA THR A 99 -8.60 -24.29 7.74
C THR A 99 -8.49 -23.21 8.83
N LEU A 100 -9.54 -22.42 9.06
CA LEU A 100 -9.54 -21.43 10.14
C LEU A 100 -9.37 -22.07 11.53
N ARG A 101 -10.05 -23.19 11.78
CA ARG A 101 -9.87 -23.95 13.04
C ARG A 101 -8.46 -24.51 13.19
N PHE A 102 -7.83 -24.92 12.11
CA PHE A 102 -6.44 -25.36 12.14
C PHE A 102 -5.50 -24.21 12.55
N PHE A 103 -5.61 -23.04 11.93
CA PHE A 103 -4.81 -21.87 12.32
C PHE A 103 -5.14 -21.38 13.74
N ALA A 104 -6.41 -21.45 14.15
CA ALA A 104 -6.83 -21.09 15.50
C ALA A 104 -6.14 -21.91 16.60
N ARG A 105 -5.80 -23.18 16.32
CA ARG A 105 -5.06 -24.04 17.30
C ARG A 105 -3.62 -23.59 17.53
N LEU A 106 -3.05 -22.80 16.61
CA LEU A 106 -1.72 -22.22 16.75
C LEU A 106 -1.74 -20.88 17.50
N ARG A 107 -2.92 -20.42 17.90
CA ARG A 107 -3.19 -19.15 18.56
C ARG A 107 -4.03 -19.37 19.80
N GLU A 108 -3.96 -18.45 20.74
CA GLU A 108 -4.81 -18.43 21.92
C GLU A 108 -5.91 -17.38 21.75
N GLY A 109 -7.06 -17.59 22.37
CA GLY A 109 -8.08 -16.56 22.55
C GLY A 109 -8.83 -16.13 21.28
N ILE A 110 -9.04 -17.03 20.29
CA ILE A 110 -9.80 -16.69 19.08
C ILE A 110 -11.26 -16.39 19.41
N ASP A 111 -11.69 -15.18 19.06
CA ASP A 111 -13.09 -14.75 19.12
C ASP A 111 -13.84 -15.21 17.87
N TRP A 112 -14.58 -16.30 17.99
CA TRP A 112 -15.35 -16.86 16.87
C TRP A 112 -16.53 -15.98 16.45
N SER A 113 -17.02 -15.07 17.29
CA SER A 113 -18.01 -14.09 16.88
C SER A 113 -17.42 -13.08 15.91
N TYR A 114 -16.17 -12.66 16.14
CA TYR A 114 -15.43 -11.80 15.20
C TYR A 114 -15.13 -12.53 13.88
N VAL A 115 -14.78 -13.82 13.93
CA VAL A 115 -14.61 -14.64 12.72
C VAL A 115 -15.89 -14.67 11.89
N GLU A 116 -17.05 -14.82 12.54
CA GLU A 116 -18.34 -14.82 11.85
C GLU A 116 -18.67 -13.44 11.24
N VAL A 117 -18.34 -12.34 11.92
CA VAL A 117 -18.44 -10.98 11.36
C VAL A 117 -17.59 -10.85 10.09
N LEU A 118 -16.30 -11.25 10.13
CA LEU A 118 -15.42 -11.21 8.96
C LEU A 118 -15.95 -12.09 7.82
N ARG A 119 -16.48 -13.30 8.14
CA ARG A 119 -17.08 -14.20 7.16
C ARG A 119 -18.23 -13.52 6.40
N GLN A 120 -19.12 -12.86 7.14
CA GLN A 120 -20.26 -12.15 6.55
C GLN A 120 -19.82 -10.95 5.71
N ARG A 121 -18.92 -10.13 6.23
CA ARG A 121 -18.43 -8.93 5.54
C ARG A 121 -17.72 -9.27 4.22
N PHE A 122 -16.89 -10.32 4.21
CA PHE A 122 -16.20 -10.75 2.99
C PHE A 122 -17.04 -11.68 2.11
N ASP A 123 -18.26 -12.03 2.53
CA ASP A 123 -19.08 -13.04 1.86
C ASP A 123 -18.27 -14.32 1.58
N ALA A 124 -17.59 -14.83 2.61
CA ALA A 124 -16.69 -15.96 2.47
C ALA A 124 -17.43 -17.30 2.62
N ASN A 125 -17.29 -18.18 1.63
CA ASN A 125 -17.79 -19.55 1.71
C ASN A 125 -16.78 -20.43 2.48
N LEU A 126 -17.13 -20.80 3.70
CA LEU A 126 -16.29 -21.63 4.58
C LEU A 126 -16.67 -23.12 4.58
N ASP A 127 -17.77 -23.49 3.93
CA ASP A 127 -18.32 -24.86 3.99
C ASP A 127 -17.70 -25.78 2.91
N LYS A 128 -17.28 -25.21 1.78
CA LYS A 128 -16.64 -25.95 0.69
C LYS A 128 -15.18 -26.25 1.01
N ARG A 129 -14.66 -27.32 0.40
CA ARG A 129 -13.22 -27.63 0.45
C ARG A 129 -12.42 -26.55 -0.28
N VAL A 130 -11.25 -26.22 0.25
CA VAL A 130 -10.36 -25.20 -0.33
C VAL A 130 -10.03 -25.50 -1.80
N GLY A 131 -9.84 -26.77 -2.15
CA GLY A 131 -9.59 -27.18 -3.55
C GLY A 131 -10.76 -26.90 -4.50
N GLU A 132 -11.98 -26.73 -3.99
CA GLU A 132 -13.20 -26.44 -4.76
C GLU A 132 -13.56 -24.95 -4.79
N LEU A 133 -12.82 -24.12 -4.02
CA LEU A 133 -13.06 -22.69 -3.95
C LEU A 133 -12.44 -21.97 -5.15
N SER A 134 -13.07 -20.87 -5.59
CA SER A 134 -12.44 -19.90 -6.51
C SER A 134 -11.21 -19.27 -5.84
N SER A 135 -10.31 -18.68 -6.66
CA SER A 135 -9.17 -17.92 -6.14
C SER A 135 -9.59 -16.83 -5.16
N GLY A 136 -10.62 -16.04 -5.53
CA GLY A 136 -11.16 -14.99 -4.67
C GLY A 136 -11.70 -15.52 -3.34
N ASN A 137 -12.41 -16.66 -3.33
CA ASN A 137 -12.90 -17.20 -2.06
C ASN A 137 -11.77 -17.83 -1.21
N ARG A 138 -10.70 -18.37 -1.82
CA ARG A 138 -9.48 -18.75 -1.08
C ARG A 138 -8.83 -17.54 -0.44
N GLN A 139 -8.76 -16.41 -1.18
CA GLN A 139 -8.25 -15.15 -0.66
C GLN A 139 -9.04 -14.66 0.56
N LYS A 140 -10.38 -14.71 0.50
CA LYS A 140 -11.28 -14.38 1.63
C LYS A 140 -10.98 -15.22 2.87
N VAL A 141 -10.74 -16.54 2.71
CA VAL A 141 -10.31 -17.41 3.81
C VAL A 141 -8.96 -16.99 4.39
N GLY A 142 -8.00 -16.61 3.53
CA GLY A 142 -6.69 -16.11 3.95
C GLY A 142 -6.79 -14.79 4.73
N LEU A 143 -7.62 -13.84 4.26
CA LEU A 143 -7.89 -12.57 4.95
C LEU A 143 -8.44 -12.82 6.36
N ILE A 144 -9.44 -13.70 6.49
CA ILE A 144 -10.01 -14.06 7.80
C ILE A 144 -8.92 -14.67 8.69
N ALA A 145 -8.10 -15.58 8.17
CA ALA A 145 -7.03 -16.23 8.94
C ALA A 145 -5.98 -15.21 9.44
N ALA A 146 -5.64 -14.20 8.62
CA ALA A 146 -4.70 -13.15 8.98
C ALA A 146 -5.25 -12.18 10.06
N LEU A 147 -6.58 -11.98 10.12
CA LEU A 147 -7.23 -10.99 10.98
C LEU A 147 -7.86 -11.57 12.24
N MET A 148 -8.25 -12.86 12.25
CA MET A 148 -9.13 -13.47 13.25
C MET A 148 -8.60 -13.43 14.69
N HIS A 149 -7.28 -13.37 14.88
CA HIS A 149 -6.65 -13.35 16.21
C HIS A 149 -6.33 -11.93 16.69
N LYS A 150 -6.85 -10.90 15.98
CA LYS A 150 -6.67 -9.47 16.30
C LYS A 150 -5.20 -9.08 16.50
N PRO A 151 -4.31 -9.36 15.54
CA PRO A 151 -2.87 -9.10 15.67
C PRO A 151 -2.58 -7.60 15.81
N GLU A 152 -1.47 -7.24 16.45
CA GLU A 152 -1.01 -5.87 16.59
C GLU A 152 -0.42 -5.32 15.27
N LEU A 153 0.22 -6.20 14.49
CA LEU A 153 0.76 -5.89 13.17
C LEU A 153 0.20 -6.87 12.14
N ILE A 154 -0.24 -6.36 11.01
CA ILE A 154 -0.78 -7.14 9.90
C ILE A 154 0.09 -6.89 8.67
N ILE A 155 0.72 -7.93 8.13
CA ILE A 155 1.50 -7.87 6.89
C ILE A 155 0.73 -8.60 5.80
N MET A 156 0.52 -7.94 4.65
CA MET A 156 -0.22 -8.52 3.53
C MET A 156 0.53 -8.29 2.21
N ASP A 157 0.75 -9.37 1.47
CA ASP A 157 1.39 -9.31 0.16
C ASP A 157 0.33 -9.46 -0.93
N GLU A 158 0.05 -8.37 -1.68
CA GLU A 158 -0.96 -8.27 -2.76
C GLU A 158 -2.38 -8.70 -2.30
N PRO A 159 -2.94 -8.13 -1.22
CA PRO A 159 -4.17 -8.63 -0.59
C PRO A 159 -5.42 -8.56 -1.46
N ASN A 160 -5.50 -7.62 -2.40
CA ASN A 160 -6.66 -7.41 -3.28
C ASN A 160 -6.77 -8.44 -4.42
N ALA A 161 -5.73 -9.27 -4.61
CA ALA A 161 -5.66 -10.20 -5.72
C ALA A 161 -6.87 -11.16 -5.75
N GLY A 162 -7.65 -11.10 -6.84
CA GLY A 162 -8.79 -11.98 -7.07
C GLY A 162 -10.05 -11.67 -6.26
N LEU A 163 -10.08 -10.57 -5.50
CA LEU A 163 -11.29 -10.07 -4.84
C LEU A 163 -12.14 -9.27 -5.83
N ASP A 164 -13.46 -9.40 -5.71
CA ASP A 164 -14.39 -8.52 -6.43
C ASP A 164 -14.44 -7.11 -5.78
N PRO A 165 -14.87 -6.06 -6.52
CA PRO A 165 -14.83 -4.68 -6.03
C PRO A 165 -15.61 -4.44 -4.73
N LEU A 166 -16.72 -5.15 -4.51
CA LEU A 166 -17.52 -4.99 -3.29
C LEU A 166 -16.76 -5.52 -2.07
N VAL A 167 -16.11 -6.66 -2.23
CA VAL A 167 -15.28 -7.27 -1.16
C VAL A 167 -14.01 -6.45 -0.93
N GLN A 168 -13.40 -5.88 -1.97
CA GLN A 168 -12.28 -4.95 -1.81
C GLN A 168 -12.70 -3.74 -0.95
N HIS A 169 -13.85 -3.14 -1.24
CA HIS A 169 -14.37 -2.03 -0.44
C HIS A 169 -14.57 -2.41 1.02
N GLU A 170 -15.21 -3.56 1.30
CA GLU A 170 -15.40 -4.06 2.66
C GLU A 170 -14.06 -4.37 3.36
N PHE A 171 -13.11 -4.92 2.63
CA PHE A 171 -11.77 -5.18 3.13
C PHE A 171 -11.07 -3.87 3.54
N HIS A 172 -11.13 -2.82 2.72
CA HIS A 172 -10.58 -1.50 3.05
C HIS A 172 -11.25 -0.90 4.30
N GLN A 173 -12.57 -1.09 4.47
CA GLN A 173 -13.28 -0.66 5.69
C GLN A 173 -12.75 -1.42 6.93
N VAL A 174 -12.59 -2.75 6.83
CA VAL A 174 -12.00 -3.54 7.92
C VAL A 174 -10.60 -3.06 8.27
N LEU A 175 -9.74 -2.73 7.29
CA LEU A 175 -8.40 -2.22 7.56
C LEU A 175 -8.44 -0.88 8.31
N ARG A 176 -9.33 0.04 7.93
CA ARG A 176 -9.52 1.32 8.65
C ARG A 176 -10.01 1.11 10.08
N GLU A 177 -10.93 0.17 10.30
CA GLU A 177 -11.42 -0.15 11.65
C GLU A 177 -10.31 -0.73 12.53
N VAL A 178 -9.50 -1.66 12.00
CA VAL A 178 -8.41 -2.26 12.78
C VAL A 178 -7.32 -1.24 13.12
N THR A 179 -7.04 -0.28 12.24
CA THR A 179 -6.08 0.80 12.54
C THR A 179 -6.65 1.83 13.52
N ALA A 180 -7.95 2.13 13.45
CA ALA A 180 -8.63 2.95 14.45
C ALA A 180 -8.58 2.33 15.86
N GLU A 181 -8.45 0.99 15.97
CA GLU A 181 -8.22 0.27 17.22
C GLU A 181 -6.74 0.30 17.66
N GLY A 182 -5.85 0.97 16.93
CA GLY A 182 -4.41 1.10 17.22
C GLY A 182 -3.53 -0.02 16.65
N ARG A 183 -4.09 -0.90 15.82
CA ARG A 183 -3.32 -1.93 15.10
C ARG A 183 -2.68 -1.34 13.85
N THR A 184 -1.59 -1.94 13.38
CA THR A 184 -0.84 -1.46 12.21
C THR A 184 -1.01 -2.41 11.04
N VAL A 185 -1.12 -1.85 9.84
CA VAL A 185 -1.21 -2.62 8.60
C VAL A 185 -0.05 -2.23 7.68
N PHE A 186 0.68 -3.23 7.19
CA PHE A 186 1.67 -3.12 6.13
C PHE A 186 1.20 -3.96 4.94
N LEU A 187 0.89 -3.31 3.83
CA LEU A 187 0.43 -4.02 2.63
C LEU A 187 1.30 -3.71 1.43
N SER A 188 1.63 -4.73 0.64
CA SER A 188 2.26 -4.53 -0.66
C SER A 188 1.23 -4.49 -1.78
N SER A 189 1.50 -3.69 -2.80
CA SER A 189 0.78 -3.71 -4.07
C SER A 189 1.70 -3.31 -5.23
N HIS A 190 1.32 -3.71 -6.43
CA HIS A 190 1.91 -3.18 -7.67
C HIS A 190 0.99 -2.12 -8.32
N THR A 191 -0.21 -1.91 -7.78
CA THR A 191 -1.22 -0.98 -8.26
C THR A 191 -1.32 0.19 -7.29
N LEU A 192 -1.08 1.37 -7.80
CA LEU A 192 -1.06 2.58 -6.99
C LEU A 192 -2.45 2.97 -6.48
N SER A 193 -3.48 2.87 -7.33
CA SER A 193 -4.87 3.19 -6.94
C SER A 193 -5.34 2.38 -5.74
N GLU A 194 -4.97 1.10 -5.64
CA GLU A 194 -5.30 0.27 -4.48
C GLU A 194 -4.71 0.80 -3.17
N VAL A 195 -3.44 1.25 -3.22
CA VAL A 195 -2.76 1.81 -2.06
C VAL A 195 -3.35 3.16 -1.68
N GLN A 196 -3.64 4.00 -2.68
CA GLN A 196 -4.26 5.31 -2.48
C GLN A 196 -5.60 5.25 -1.76
N GLU A 197 -6.40 4.23 -2.04
CA GLU A 197 -7.72 4.11 -1.44
C GLU A 197 -7.68 3.86 0.06
N VAL A 198 -6.62 3.23 0.58
CA VAL A 198 -6.62 2.73 1.94
C VAL A 198 -5.44 3.19 2.80
N ALA A 199 -4.26 3.44 2.21
CA ALA A 199 -3.05 3.74 2.96
C ALA A 199 -2.98 5.21 3.43
N ASP A 200 -2.35 5.42 4.57
CA ASP A 200 -2.00 6.74 5.10
C ASP A 200 -0.68 7.24 4.52
N ARG A 201 0.30 6.33 4.41
CA ARG A 201 1.61 6.58 3.82
C ARG A 201 1.99 5.45 2.88
N VAL A 202 2.87 5.77 1.94
CA VAL A 202 3.36 4.82 0.94
C VAL A 202 4.87 4.94 0.76
N ALA A 203 5.55 3.80 0.68
CA ALA A 203 6.91 3.73 0.18
C ALA A 203 6.92 3.12 -1.22
N ILE A 204 7.69 3.72 -2.11
CA ILE A 204 7.87 3.27 -3.48
C ILE A 204 9.23 2.58 -3.59
N ILE A 205 9.22 1.29 -3.99
CA ILE A 205 10.45 0.52 -4.20
C ILE A 205 10.64 0.20 -5.68
N ARG A 206 11.87 0.37 -6.19
CA ARG A 206 12.27 0.03 -7.56
C ARG A 206 13.66 -0.60 -7.56
N ALA A 207 13.79 -1.73 -8.25
CA ALA A 207 15.08 -2.43 -8.43
C ALA A 207 15.91 -2.57 -7.14
N GLY A 208 15.22 -2.83 -6.01
CA GLY A 208 15.82 -3.04 -4.71
C GLY A 208 16.17 -1.79 -3.91
N SER A 209 15.79 -0.60 -4.36
CA SER A 209 16.01 0.68 -3.67
C SER A 209 14.70 1.40 -3.41
N LEU A 210 14.57 2.11 -2.30
CA LEU A 210 13.45 3.02 -2.07
C LEU A 210 13.64 4.29 -2.93
N VAL A 211 12.57 4.68 -3.61
CA VAL A 211 12.53 5.87 -4.47
C VAL A 211 11.93 7.04 -3.71
N ALA A 212 10.84 6.80 -2.98
CA ALA A 212 10.14 7.80 -2.18
C ALA A 212 9.43 7.15 -0.99
N VAL A 213 9.18 7.93 0.06
CA VAL A 213 8.30 7.60 1.19
C VAL A 213 7.46 8.85 1.47
N GLU A 214 6.16 8.78 1.16
CA GLU A 214 5.28 9.93 1.14
C GLU A 214 3.98 9.67 1.90
N SER A 215 3.34 10.74 2.38
CA SER A 215 1.96 10.70 2.83
C SER A 215 1.01 10.65 1.62
N VAL A 216 0.01 9.77 1.67
CA VAL A 216 -1.02 9.71 0.61
C VAL A 216 -1.83 11.01 0.56
N ALA A 217 -1.99 11.70 1.70
CA ALA A 217 -2.66 13.00 1.75
C ALA A 217 -1.87 14.08 0.98
N ASP A 218 -0.53 14.11 1.14
CA ASP A 218 0.33 15.06 0.43
C ASP A 218 0.35 14.77 -1.07
N LEU A 219 0.38 13.49 -1.45
CA LEU A 219 0.30 13.07 -2.84
C LEU A 219 -1.04 13.45 -3.50
N ARG A 220 -2.15 13.43 -2.75
CA ARG A 220 -3.48 13.86 -3.21
C ARG A 220 -3.63 15.38 -3.26
N ALA A 221 -2.78 16.13 -2.56
CA ALA A 221 -2.82 17.59 -2.58
C ALA A 221 -2.46 18.15 -3.96
N VAL A 222 -1.64 17.43 -4.74
CA VAL A 222 -1.31 17.80 -6.12
C VAL A 222 -2.48 17.42 -7.03
N ARG A 223 -3.00 18.40 -7.78
CA ARG A 223 -4.05 18.21 -8.79
C ARG A 223 -3.48 18.37 -10.17
N ARG A 224 -3.97 17.59 -11.11
CA ARG A 224 -3.77 17.86 -12.54
C ARG A 224 -4.88 18.79 -13.00
N VAL A 225 -4.50 19.92 -13.57
CA VAL A 225 -5.44 20.90 -14.11
C VAL A 225 -5.20 21.03 -15.60
N ASP A 226 -6.23 20.67 -16.37
CA ASP A 226 -6.27 20.85 -17.82
C ASP A 226 -7.19 22.01 -18.15
N LEU A 227 -6.66 22.99 -18.88
CA LEU A 227 -7.37 24.21 -19.27
C LEU A 227 -7.46 24.30 -20.79
N VAL A 228 -8.58 24.78 -21.28
CA VAL A 228 -8.74 25.27 -22.66
C VAL A 228 -9.01 26.76 -22.58
N LEU A 229 -8.13 27.55 -23.15
CA LEU A 229 -8.22 29.02 -23.18
C LEU A 229 -8.82 29.50 -24.49
N ASP A 230 -9.32 30.73 -24.54
CA ASP A 230 -9.89 31.37 -25.72
C ASP A 230 -8.82 31.77 -26.76
N ARG A 231 -7.56 31.78 -26.38
CA ARG A 231 -6.40 32.09 -27.22
C ARG A 231 -5.19 31.22 -26.82
N ASN A 232 -4.18 31.24 -27.70
CA ASN A 232 -2.92 30.58 -27.40
C ASN A 232 -2.27 31.22 -26.18
N ALA A 233 -1.76 30.41 -25.27
CA ALA A 233 -0.98 30.82 -24.11
C ALA A 233 0.51 30.69 -24.37
N ASP A 234 1.30 31.47 -23.64
CA ASP A 234 2.75 31.32 -23.58
C ASP A 234 3.11 30.57 -22.30
N PRO A 235 4.04 29.60 -22.32
CA PRO A 235 4.53 28.96 -21.11
C PRO A 235 4.96 29.94 -20.02
N CYS A 236 5.53 31.11 -20.39
CA CYS A 236 5.94 32.16 -19.48
C CYS A 236 4.79 32.78 -18.68
N ASP A 237 3.55 32.66 -19.14
CA ASP A 237 2.38 33.22 -18.43
C ASP A 237 2.09 32.44 -17.13
N PHE A 238 2.66 31.25 -17.01
CA PHE A 238 2.54 30.35 -15.85
C PHE A 238 3.79 30.39 -14.96
N ASP A 239 4.88 31.06 -15.42
CA ASP A 239 6.08 31.24 -14.61
C ASP A 239 5.76 32.18 -13.43
N GLY A 240 5.80 31.64 -12.23
CA GLY A 240 5.50 32.39 -11.00
C GLY A 240 4.06 32.24 -10.49
N VAL A 241 3.22 31.42 -11.09
CA VAL A 241 1.94 31.00 -10.49
C VAL A 241 2.23 30.12 -9.27
N PRO A 242 1.91 30.57 -8.04
CA PRO A 242 2.22 29.81 -6.85
C PRO A 242 1.51 28.46 -6.88
N GLY A 243 2.26 27.37 -6.71
CA GLY A 243 1.73 26.01 -6.71
C GLY A 243 1.58 25.39 -8.11
N ALA A 244 1.94 26.06 -9.20
CA ALA A 244 1.94 25.48 -10.53
C ALA A 244 3.29 24.80 -10.84
N HIS A 245 3.22 23.52 -11.27
CA HIS A 245 4.37 22.69 -11.63
C HIS A 245 4.11 21.98 -12.96
N ASP A 246 5.15 21.52 -13.63
CA ASP A 246 5.07 20.70 -14.85
C ASP A 246 4.12 21.26 -15.92
N VAL A 247 4.21 22.58 -16.15
CA VAL A 247 3.35 23.28 -17.10
C VAL A 247 3.69 22.88 -18.53
N THR A 248 2.68 22.38 -19.23
CA THR A 248 2.76 22.05 -20.67
C THR A 248 1.73 22.87 -21.44
N VAL A 249 2.20 23.68 -22.37
CA VAL A 249 1.35 24.52 -23.23
C VAL A 249 1.37 24.00 -24.66
N THR A 250 0.19 23.76 -25.22
CA THR A 250 0.01 23.36 -26.63
C THR A 250 -1.09 24.23 -27.27
N GLY A 251 -0.70 25.39 -27.80
CA GLY A 251 -1.64 26.36 -28.34
C GLY A 251 -2.54 26.95 -27.24
N ALA A 252 -3.85 26.73 -27.35
CA ALA A 252 -4.83 27.20 -26.37
C ALA A 252 -5.06 26.17 -25.22
N ARG A 253 -4.38 25.04 -25.24
CA ARG A 253 -4.48 24.01 -24.19
C ARG A 253 -3.29 24.09 -23.25
N VAL A 254 -3.58 24.09 -21.96
CA VAL A 254 -2.60 24.13 -20.88
C VAL A 254 -2.88 22.96 -19.95
N SER A 255 -1.85 22.20 -19.63
CA SER A 255 -1.90 21.14 -18.64
C SER A 255 -0.82 21.41 -17.60
N LEU A 256 -1.17 21.38 -16.32
CA LEU A 256 -0.24 21.66 -15.23
C LEU A 256 -0.57 20.82 -13.99
N ALA A 257 0.45 20.53 -13.18
CA ALA A 257 0.28 20.05 -11.83
C ALA A 257 0.12 21.25 -10.88
N PHE A 258 -0.80 21.17 -9.93
CA PHE A 258 -1.13 22.29 -9.04
C PHE A 258 -1.33 21.80 -7.60
N ASP A 259 -0.60 22.40 -6.65
CA ASP A 259 -0.65 22.07 -5.21
C ASP A 259 -1.24 23.18 -4.34
N GLY A 260 -1.92 24.17 -4.96
CA GLY A 260 -2.49 25.32 -4.30
C GLY A 260 -4.03 25.36 -4.26
N GLU A 261 -4.57 26.48 -3.78
CA GLU A 261 -5.99 26.79 -3.88
C GLU A 261 -6.35 27.16 -5.33
N LEU A 262 -7.34 26.49 -5.92
CA LEU A 262 -7.76 26.75 -7.31
C LEU A 262 -8.13 28.22 -7.56
N GLY A 263 -8.60 28.96 -6.54
CA GLY A 263 -8.84 30.39 -6.62
C GLY A 263 -7.59 31.17 -7.03
N THR A 264 -6.42 30.86 -6.45
CA THR A 264 -5.14 31.48 -6.78
C THR A 264 -4.73 31.24 -8.23
N LEU A 265 -4.96 30.02 -8.74
CA LEU A 265 -4.73 29.69 -10.14
C LEU A 265 -5.65 30.51 -11.05
N LEU A 266 -6.94 30.58 -10.74
CA LEU A 266 -7.93 31.35 -11.53
C LEU A 266 -7.63 32.81 -11.52
N ASP A 267 -7.21 33.41 -10.39
CA ASP A 267 -6.80 34.79 -10.28
C ASP A 267 -5.56 35.11 -11.14
N SER A 268 -4.61 34.19 -11.20
CA SER A 268 -3.41 34.28 -12.04
C SER A 268 -3.72 34.23 -13.54
N LEU A 269 -4.86 33.66 -13.90
CA LEU A 269 -5.36 33.51 -15.27
C LEU A 269 -6.45 34.55 -15.64
N ALA A 270 -6.60 35.65 -14.86
CA ALA A 270 -7.64 36.64 -15.05
C ALA A 270 -7.62 37.31 -16.45
N ASP A 271 -6.46 37.33 -17.10
CA ASP A 271 -6.28 37.88 -18.46
C ASP A 271 -6.72 36.94 -19.58
N TYR A 272 -7.03 35.67 -19.24
CA TYR A 272 -7.52 34.66 -20.16
C TYR A 272 -8.99 34.34 -19.89
N ARG A 273 -9.73 34.08 -20.96
CA ARG A 273 -11.06 33.50 -20.85
C ARG A 273 -10.92 31.98 -20.88
N ILE A 274 -11.21 31.34 -19.77
CA ILE A 274 -11.25 29.88 -19.67
C ILE A 274 -12.51 29.37 -20.38
N VAL A 275 -12.31 28.58 -21.42
CA VAL A 275 -13.39 27.95 -22.22
C VAL A 275 -13.82 26.65 -21.59
N ASP A 276 -12.87 25.88 -21.08
CA ASP A 276 -13.09 24.61 -20.40
C ASP A 276 -11.99 24.38 -19.37
N MET A 277 -12.35 23.71 -18.27
CA MET A 277 -11.43 23.37 -17.18
C MET A 277 -11.79 22.03 -16.59
N THR A 278 -10.83 21.15 -16.52
CA THR A 278 -10.93 19.90 -15.78
C THR A 278 -9.85 19.87 -14.71
N ALA A 279 -10.24 19.69 -13.46
CA ALA A 279 -9.33 19.45 -12.37
C ALA A 279 -9.60 18.08 -11.77
N HIS A 280 -8.61 17.22 -11.76
CA HIS A 280 -8.67 15.89 -11.16
C HIS A 280 -7.46 15.69 -10.25
N ASP A 281 -7.59 14.83 -9.27
CA ASP A 281 -6.45 14.45 -8.45
C ASP A 281 -5.34 14.01 -9.39
N ALA A 282 -4.10 14.47 -9.15
CA ALA A 282 -2.98 14.05 -9.99
C ALA A 282 -2.99 12.52 -10.06
N ASP A 283 -2.94 12.00 -11.28
CA ASP A 283 -2.73 10.58 -11.44
C ASP A 283 -1.38 10.27 -10.82
N LEU A 284 -1.41 9.63 -9.65
CA LEU A 284 -0.17 9.26 -8.98
C LEU A 284 0.66 8.30 -9.83
N GLU A 285 0.09 7.68 -10.87
CA GLU A 285 0.88 7.00 -11.90
C GLU A 285 1.78 8.00 -12.64
N GLU A 286 1.31 9.23 -12.89
CA GLU A 286 2.15 10.28 -13.48
C GLU A 286 3.19 10.81 -12.49
N VAL A 287 2.81 11.03 -11.23
CA VAL A 287 3.75 11.37 -10.15
C VAL A 287 4.77 10.24 -9.98
N PHE A 288 4.30 9.00 -10.00
CA PHE A 288 5.13 7.81 -9.98
C PHE A 288 6.08 7.75 -11.20
N LEU A 289 5.58 8.07 -12.39
CA LEU A 289 6.39 8.14 -13.62
C LEU A 289 7.38 9.30 -13.59
N ALA A 290 7.10 10.42 -12.92
CA ALA A 290 8.04 11.51 -12.71
C ALA A 290 9.24 11.06 -11.87
N TYR A 291 8.99 10.38 -10.75
CA TYR A 291 10.06 9.73 -9.96
C TYR A 291 10.84 8.67 -10.76
N TYR A 292 10.21 8.09 -11.79
CA TYR A 292 10.88 7.16 -12.70
C TYR A 292 11.77 7.85 -13.74
N ARG A 293 11.43 9.09 -14.16
CA ARG A 293 12.17 9.83 -15.21
C ARG A 293 13.37 10.58 -14.66
N GLU A 294 13.31 11.12 -13.45
CA GLU A 294 14.41 11.88 -12.84
C GLU A 294 15.65 11.05 -12.48
N GLN A 295 15.58 9.73 -12.53
CA GLN A 295 16.69 8.81 -12.22
C GLN A 295 17.16 7.96 -13.42
N SER A 296 16.83 8.38 -14.67
CA SER A 296 17.26 7.67 -15.89
C SER A 296 18.42 8.37 -16.60
#